data_a7a91aba147af3fc38ff9b9d8f035a0b
#
_entry.id   a7a91aba147af3fc38ff9b9d8f035a0b
#
_cell.length_a   1.000
_cell.length_b   1.000
_cell.length_c   1.000
_cell.angle_alpha   90.00
_cell.angle_beta   90.00
_cell.angle_gamma   90.00
#
_symmetry.space_group_name_H-M   'P 1'
#
loop_
_entity.id
_entity.type
_entity.pdbx_description
1 polymer ?
#
loop_
_entity_poly.entity_id
_entity_poly.type
_entity_poly.pdbx_seq_one_letter_code
_entity_poly.pdbx_strand_id
1 'polypeptide(L)'
;WEPVRTPYALGELMVKATPLLIIALGLAVCFRSNVWNIGAEGQFVMGAVTAGGMALMADKNTGIWIIPAILLAGVLGGMVWAGITALLRDKFNASEILVSLMLVYVAILVLNYLVFGPWKDPAGYNFPQTRTFEKITQIPRLMTGSRMSVGLLIALAGSAALWIFLFRTRAGFAQQVGGLAPAAARYAGFSSRKALWVALLVSGGAAGLAGALEVAGPIGQLTPYVPAGYGFAAIIVAFVGRLHPVGMVFSALLMSMLYIGGELAQSRMGLPKSL
;
A
#
# COMPACT_ATOMS: atom_id res chain seq x y z
N TRP A 1 -12.37 -23.19 -7.45
CA TRP A 1 -13.38 -22.83 -6.41
C TRP A 1 -12.88 -23.06 -4.97
N GLU A 2 -11.69 -23.63 -4.77
CA GLU A 2 -11.14 -23.90 -3.44
C GLU A 2 -10.85 -22.65 -2.60
N PRO A 3 -10.38 -21.49 -3.18
CA PRO A 3 -10.15 -20.29 -2.41
C PRO A 3 -11.40 -19.76 -1.68
N VAL A 4 -12.57 -20.26 -2.00
CA VAL A 4 -13.88 -19.82 -1.44
C VAL A 4 -14.54 -20.89 -0.56
N ARG A 5 -14.00 -22.13 -0.52
CA ARG A 5 -14.66 -23.26 0.14
C ARG A 5 -14.46 -23.34 1.65
N THR A 6 -13.38 -22.80 2.18
CA THR A 6 -13.10 -22.88 3.62
C THR A 6 -13.04 -21.51 4.25
N PRO A 7 -13.48 -21.33 5.51
CA PRO A 7 -13.34 -20.07 6.23
C PRO A 7 -11.91 -19.55 6.30
N TYR A 8 -10.94 -20.47 6.37
CA TYR A 8 -9.52 -20.13 6.32
C TYR A 8 -9.13 -19.50 4.97
N ALA A 9 -9.53 -20.12 3.87
CA ALA A 9 -9.21 -19.59 2.53
C ALA A 9 -9.87 -18.25 2.26
N LEU A 10 -11.10 -18.03 2.74
CA LEU A 10 -11.75 -16.71 2.71
C LEU A 10 -10.96 -15.68 3.53
N GLY A 11 -10.43 -16.07 4.68
CA GLY A 11 -9.58 -15.20 5.47
C GLY A 11 -8.32 -14.77 4.72
N GLU A 12 -7.62 -15.71 4.07
CA GLU A 12 -6.42 -15.43 3.27
C GLU A 12 -6.73 -14.53 2.06
N LEU A 13 -7.90 -14.73 1.43
CA LEU A 13 -8.38 -13.86 0.35
C LEU A 13 -8.54 -12.41 0.83
N MET A 14 -9.14 -12.20 2.00
CA MET A 14 -9.30 -10.88 2.60
C MET A 14 -7.96 -10.27 3.01
N VAL A 15 -7.01 -11.06 3.50
CA VAL A 15 -5.65 -10.59 3.83
C VAL A 15 -4.97 -10.02 2.59
N LYS A 16 -5.01 -10.72 1.46
CA LYS A 16 -4.40 -10.25 0.20
C LYS A 16 -5.20 -9.09 -0.44
N ALA A 17 -6.51 -9.06 -0.31
CA ALA A 17 -7.35 -7.98 -0.83
C ALA A 17 -7.11 -6.64 -0.10
N THR A 18 -6.76 -6.67 1.19
CA THR A 18 -6.59 -5.47 2.01
C THR A 18 -5.53 -4.51 1.46
N PRO A 19 -4.25 -4.89 1.27
CA PRO A 19 -3.24 -4.00 0.72
C PRO A 19 -3.56 -3.57 -0.71
N LEU A 20 -4.08 -4.47 -1.55
CA LEU A 20 -4.47 -4.16 -2.92
C LEU A 20 -5.53 -3.06 -2.96
N LEU A 21 -6.55 -3.15 -2.11
CA LEU A 21 -7.61 -2.16 -2.03
C LEU A 21 -7.08 -0.81 -1.56
N ILE A 22 -6.34 -0.77 -0.46
CA ILE A 22 -5.84 0.50 0.10
C ILE A 22 -4.94 1.24 -0.90
N ILE A 23 -4.02 0.54 -1.55
CA ILE A 23 -3.15 1.13 -2.57
C ILE A 23 -3.97 1.62 -3.77
N ALA A 24 -4.92 0.80 -4.27
CA ALA A 24 -5.78 1.17 -5.40
C ALA A 24 -6.62 2.42 -5.12
N LEU A 25 -7.13 2.58 -3.89
CA LEU A 25 -7.86 3.79 -3.46
C LEU A 25 -6.97 5.04 -3.56
N GLY A 26 -5.73 4.96 -3.10
CA GLY A 26 -4.76 6.04 -3.25
C GLY A 26 -4.44 6.36 -4.70
N LEU A 27 -4.18 5.32 -5.51
CA LEU A 27 -3.91 5.46 -6.95
C LEU A 27 -5.09 6.04 -7.72
N ALA A 28 -6.32 5.78 -7.32
CA ALA A 28 -7.50 6.35 -7.95
C ALA A 28 -7.54 7.89 -7.86
N VAL A 29 -7.03 8.47 -6.79
CA VAL A 29 -6.88 9.93 -6.68
C VAL A 29 -5.87 10.45 -7.72
N CYS A 30 -4.73 9.78 -7.86
CA CYS A 30 -3.73 10.12 -8.86
C CYS A 30 -4.30 10.04 -10.28
N PHE A 31 -4.86 8.91 -10.68
CA PHE A 31 -5.33 8.69 -12.05
C PHE A 31 -6.52 9.59 -12.42
N ARG A 32 -7.40 9.89 -11.47
CA ARG A 32 -8.47 10.88 -11.69
C ARG A 32 -7.95 12.32 -11.83
N SER A 33 -6.76 12.59 -11.28
CA SER A 33 -6.08 13.89 -11.43
C SER A 33 -5.13 13.93 -12.64
N ASN A 34 -5.14 12.89 -13.48
CA ASN A 34 -4.19 12.69 -14.58
C ASN A 34 -2.71 12.75 -14.14
N VAL A 35 -2.43 12.27 -12.92
CA VAL A 35 -1.09 12.10 -12.37
C VAL A 35 -0.78 10.60 -12.35
N TRP A 36 0.33 10.20 -12.98
CA TRP A 36 0.68 8.80 -13.15
C TRP A 36 1.69 8.34 -12.11
N ASN A 37 1.19 7.81 -10.99
CA ASN A 37 2.03 7.22 -9.95
C ASN A 37 2.22 5.72 -10.20
N ILE A 38 3.36 5.33 -10.77
CA ILE A 38 3.73 3.90 -10.95
C ILE A 38 4.57 3.41 -9.76
N GLY A 39 4.96 4.32 -8.85
CA GLY A 39 5.82 4.06 -7.71
C GLY A 39 5.15 3.57 -6.45
N ALA A 40 3.88 3.18 -6.50
CA ALA A 40 3.13 2.74 -5.31
C ALA A 40 3.79 1.55 -4.58
N GLU A 41 4.47 0.65 -5.30
CA GLU A 41 5.23 -0.45 -4.69
C GLU A 41 6.39 0.07 -3.82
N GLY A 42 7.15 1.06 -4.29
CA GLY A 42 8.23 1.67 -3.50
C GLY A 42 7.70 2.43 -2.29
N GLN A 43 6.55 3.10 -2.42
CA GLN A 43 5.87 3.79 -1.33
C GLN A 43 5.34 2.80 -0.28
N PHE A 44 4.84 1.65 -0.70
CA PHE A 44 4.45 0.53 0.15
C PHE A 44 5.66 -0.01 0.92
N VAL A 45 6.77 -0.27 0.24
CA VAL A 45 8.01 -0.77 0.85
C VAL A 45 8.55 0.22 1.88
N MET A 46 8.61 1.51 1.55
CA MET A 46 9.09 2.53 2.49
C MET A 46 8.14 2.72 3.67
N GLY A 47 6.84 2.58 3.46
CA GLY A 47 5.86 2.53 4.54
C GLY A 47 6.08 1.33 5.45
N ALA A 48 6.34 0.15 4.89
CA ALA A 48 6.70 -1.05 5.64
C ALA A 48 8.00 -0.88 6.44
N VAL A 49 9.03 -0.25 5.85
CA VAL A 49 10.32 0.03 6.49
C VAL A 49 10.14 0.99 7.67
N THR A 50 9.44 2.10 7.50
CA THR A 50 9.24 3.09 8.57
C THR A 50 8.36 2.55 9.70
N ALA A 51 7.32 1.81 9.36
CA ALA A 51 6.45 1.12 10.32
C ALA A 51 7.22 0.03 11.08
N GLY A 52 8.02 -0.77 10.37
CA GLY A 52 8.87 -1.80 10.95
C GLY A 52 9.93 -1.22 11.87
N GLY A 53 10.56 -0.10 11.48
CA GLY A 53 11.50 0.63 12.33
C GLY A 53 10.87 1.09 13.64
N MET A 54 9.65 1.63 13.59
CA MET A 54 8.90 2.01 14.78
C MET A 54 8.55 0.78 15.64
N ALA A 55 8.15 -0.33 15.02
CA ALA A 55 7.84 -1.59 15.72
C ALA A 55 9.08 -2.20 16.40
N LEU A 56 10.25 -2.08 15.79
CA LEU A 56 11.52 -2.55 16.37
C LEU A 56 11.98 -1.70 17.56
N MET A 57 11.54 -0.45 17.69
CA MET A 57 11.83 0.40 18.85
C MET A 57 10.93 0.11 20.06
N ALA A 58 9.86 -0.65 19.86
CA ALA A 58 8.91 -0.97 20.91
C ALA A 58 9.44 -2.09 21.82
N ASP A 59 9.24 -1.92 23.14
CA ASP A 59 9.53 -2.89 24.18
C ASP A 59 8.23 -3.47 24.75
N LYS A 60 8.35 -4.55 25.55
CA LYS A 60 7.20 -5.20 26.21
C LYS A 60 6.36 -4.28 27.10
N ASN A 61 6.96 -3.19 27.59
CA ASN A 61 6.31 -2.20 28.44
C ASN A 61 5.67 -1.04 27.64
N THR A 62 5.79 -1.05 26.31
CA THR A 62 5.20 -0.01 25.46
C THR A 62 3.68 -0.13 25.49
N GLY A 63 2.99 0.98 25.68
CA GLY A 63 1.52 1.01 25.70
C GLY A 63 0.88 0.76 24.32
N ILE A 64 -0.43 0.49 24.29
CA ILE A 64 -1.19 0.21 23.06
C ILE A 64 -1.17 1.36 22.03
N TRP A 65 -0.79 2.56 22.43
CA TRP A 65 -0.61 3.72 21.56
C TRP A 65 0.44 3.49 20.47
N ILE A 66 1.28 2.46 20.60
CA ILE A 66 2.31 2.13 19.60
C ILE A 66 1.70 1.73 18.26
N ILE A 67 0.51 1.11 18.24
CA ILE A 67 -0.16 0.69 17.00
C ILE A 67 -0.51 1.90 16.12
N PRO A 68 -1.22 2.92 16.61
CA PRO A 68 -1.42 4.16 15.85
C PRO A 68 -0.10 4.81 15.40
N ALA A 69 0.94 4.79 16.23
CA ALA A 69 2.24 5.35 15.88
C ALA A 69 2.90 4.59 14.72
N ILE A 70 2.84 3.25 14.70
CA ILE A 70 3.31 2.40 13.61
C ILE A 70 2.57 2.73 12.31
N LEU A 71 1.24 2.84 12.37
CA LEU A 71 0.44 3.17 11.19
C LEU A 71 0.76 4.57 10.66
N LEU A 72 0.91 5.56 11.55
CA LEU A 72 1.31 6.91 11.17
C LEU A 72 2.72 6.95 10.57
N ALA A 73 3.67 6.22 11.15
CA ALA A 73 5.01 6.11 10.60
C ALA A 73 4.99 5.54 9.17
N GLY A 74 4.18 4.51 8.93
CA GLY A 74 4.00 3.95 7.60
C GLY A 74 3.38 4.93 6.60
N VAL A 75 2.33 5.64 6.99
CA VAL A 75 1.71 6.70 6.17
C VAL A 75 2.74 7.77 5.83
N LEU A 76 3.45 8.29 6.82
CA LEU A 76 4.46 9.34 6.61
C LEU A 76 5.63 8.85 5.75
N GLY A 77 6.10 7.61 5.95
CA GLY A 77 7.14 7.01 5.11
C GLY A 77 6.75 6.93 3.64
N GLY A 78 5.53 6.47 3.35
CA GLY A 78 4.99 6.45 2.00
C GLY A 78 4.78 7.85 1.41
N MET A 79 4.28 8.82 2.21
CA MET A 79 4.11 10.21 1.80
C MET A 79 5.44 10.90 1.48
N VAL A 80 6.46 10.73 2.31
CA VAL A 80 7.80 11.29 2.08
C VAL A 80 8.38 10.74 0.80
N TRP A 81 8.24 9.42 0.57
CA TRP A 81 8.74 8.78 -0.65
C TRP A 81 8.02 9.26 -1.90
N ALA A 82 6.71 9.40 -1.87
CA ALA A 82 5.92 9.99 -2.95
C ALA A 82 6.23 11.48 -3.13
N GLY A 83 6.54 12.18 -2.04
CA GLY A 83 6.94 13.59 -2.03
C GLY A 83 8.20 13.86 -2.84
N ILE A 84 9.14 12.92 -2.92
CA ILE A 84 10.32 13.02 -3.79
C ILE A 84 9.88 13.12 -5.26
N THR A 85 8.98 12.25 -5.69
CA THR A 85 8.41 12.29 -7.06
C THR A 85 7.70 13.62 -7.31
N ALA A 86 6.87 14.07 -6.35
CA ALA A 86 6.15 15.33 -6.45
C ALA A 86 7.11 16.52 -6.57
N LEU A 87 8.17 16.54 -5.78
CA LEU A 87 9.17 17.60 -5.79
C LEU A 87 9.92 17.65 -7.12
N LEU A 88 10.38 16.51 -7.62
CA LEU A 88 11.09 16.45 -8.91
C LEU A 88 10.19 16.82 -10.09
N ARG A 89 8.92 16.44 -10.05
CA ARG A 89 7.95 16.87 -11.06
C ARG A 89 7.68 18.37 -10.99
N ASP A 90 7.47 18.91 -9.80
CA ASP A 90 7.10 20.31 -9.57
C ASP A 90 8.25 21.29 -9.88
N LYS A 91 9.48 20.94 -9.47
CA LYS A 91 10.65 21.83 -9.58
C LYS A 91 11.43 21.65 -10.88
N PHE A 92 11.58 20.43 -11.36
CA PHE A 92 12.44 20.08 -12.49
C PHE A 92 11.65 19.57 -13.70
N ASN A 93 10.31 19.56 -13.62
CA ASN A 93 9.44 19.03 -14.67
C ASN A 93 9.83 17.61 -15.12
N ALA A 94 10.39 16.82 -14.20
CA ALA A 94 10.76 15.42 -14.45
C ALA A 94 9.50 14.57 -14.69
N SER A 95 9.62 13.48 -15.44
CA SER A 95 8.51 12.54 -15.65
C SER A 95 8.18 11.81 -14.33
N GLU A 96 6.96 12.01 -13.81
CA GLU A 96 6.51 11.32 -12.59
C GLU A 96 6.48 9.81 -12.77
N ILE A 97 6.23 9.31 -13.98
CA ILE A 97 6.25 7.88 -14.33
C ILE A 97 7.65 7.30 -14.12
N LEU A 98 8.66 7.91 -14.74
CA LEU A 98 10.02 7.41 -14.67
C LEU A 98 10.61 7.56 -13.28
N VAL A 99 10.43 8.72 -12.65
CA VAL A 99 10.93 8.98 -11.29
C VAL A 99 10.32 8.01 -10.29
N SER A 100 9.00 7.85 -10.30
CA SER A 100 8.33 6.97 -9.35
C SER A 100 8.73 5.50 -9.54
N LEU A 101 8.90 5.05 -10.80
CA LEU A 101 9.36 3.70 -11.10
C LEU A 101 10.81 3.47 -10.63
N MET A 102 11.72 4.42 -10.86
CA MET A 102 13.10 4.31 -10.38
C MET A 102 13.18 4.24 -8.85
N LEU A 103 12.34 5.03 -8.17
CA LEU A 103 12.26 5.02 -6.72
C LEU A 103 11.74 3.69 -6.15
N VAL A 104 11.03 2.85 -6.93
CA VAL A 104 10.69 1.49 -6.49
C VAL A 104 11.94 0.67 -6.26
N TYR A 105 12.86 0.67 -7.23
CA TYR A 105 14.11 -0.09 -7.10
C TYR A 105 14.97 0.42 -5.93
N VAL A 106 15.04 1.74 -5.76
CA VAL A 106 15.76 2.32 -4.61
C VAL A 106 15.14 1.90 -3.29
N ALA A 107 13.81 1.89 -3.16
CA ALA A 107 13.12 1.45 -1.95
C ALA A 107 13.42 -0.02 -1.61
N ILE A 108 13.44 -0.90 -2.62
CA ILE A 108 13.80 -2.32 -2.45
C ILE A 108 15.26 -2.47 -2.00
N LEU A 109 16.18 -1.68 -2.55
CA LEU A 109 17.58 -1.69 -2.14
C LEU A 109 17.74 -1.19 -0.70
N VAL A 110 17.00 -0.15 -0.28
CA VAL A 110 17.00 0.34 1.10
C VAL A 110 16.48 -0.74 2.05
N LEU A 111 15.37 -1.41 1.73
CA LEU A 111 14.86 -2.53 2.52
C LEU A 111 15.91 -3.63 2.67
N ASN A 112 16.53 -4.05 1.56
CA ASN A 112 17.55 -5.09 1.57
C ASN A 112 18.75 -4.68 2.43
N TYR A 113 19.25 -3.46 2.26
CA TYR A 113 20.35 -2.94 3.08
C TYR A 113 20.04 -3.03 4.58
N LEU A 114 18.83 -2.66 4.98
CA LEU A 114 18.44 -2.71 6.40
C LEU A 114 18.32 -4.15 6.92
N VAL A 115 17.70 -5.04 6.15
CA VAL A 115 17.40 -6.42 6.58
C VAL A 115 18.64 -7.33 6.53
N PHE A 116 19.56 -7.10 5.59
CA PHE A 116 20.84 -7.82 5.54
C PHE A 116 21.92 -7.23 6.46
N GLY A 117 21.75 -5.97 6.86
CA GLY A 117 22.74 -5.21 7.65
C GLY A 117 22.24 -4.87 9.06
N PRO A 118 21.96 -3.57 9.33
CA PRO A 118 21.81 -3.06 10.71
C PRO A 118 20.58 -3.62 11.45
N TRP A 119 19.54 -4.07 10.75
CA TRP A 119 18.31 -4.59 11.37
C TRP A 119 18.20 -6.11 11.33
N LYS A 120 19.27 -6.78 10.89
CA LYS A 120 19.31 -8.24 10.85
C LYS A 120 19.18 -8.83 12.26
N ASP A 121 18.36 -9.87 12.40
CA ASP A 121 18.21 -10.60 13.66
C ASP A 121 19.49 -11.39 13.99
N PRO A 122 20.18 -11.08 15.11
CA PRO A 122 21.36 -11.83 15.52
C PRO A 122 21.08 -13.30 15.85
N ALA A 123 19.83 -13.62 16.28
CA ALA A 123 19.39 -14.98 16.64
C ALA A 123 18.78 -15.75 15.46
N GLY A 124 18.64 -15.12 14.29
CA GLY A 124 17.91 -15.65 13.14
C GLY A 124 18.66 -16.63 12.25
N TYR A 125 19.64 -17.38 12.76
CA TYR A 125 20.41 -18.41 12.02
C TYR A 125 20.94 -17.91 10.65
N ASN A 126 21.33 -16.64 10.58
CA ASN A 126 21.84 -15.96 9.40
C ASN A 126 20.82 -15.70 8.28
N PHE A 127 19.52 -15.95 8.49
CA PHE A 127 18.49 -15.55 7.55
C PHE A 127 18.35 -14.03 7.46
N PRO A 128 18.08 -13.47 6.27
CA PRO A 128 17.89 -12.02 6.08
C PRO A 128 16.48 -11.62 6.54
N GLN A 129 16.36 -11.36 7.83
CA GLN A 129 15.11 -10.93 8.46
C GLN A 129 15.40 -10.12 9.71
N THR A 130 14.47 -9.26 10.11
CA THR A 130 14.51 -8.58 11.40
C THR A 130 14.01 -9.51 12.49
N ARG A 131 14.28 -9.15 13.76
CA ARG A 131 13.60 -9.82 14.88
C ARG A 131 12.09 -9.73 14.70
N THR A 132 11.36 -10.76 15.16
CA THR A 132 9.90 -10.74 15.16
C THR A 132 9.41 -9.61 16.07
N PHE A 133 8.42 -8.88 15.60
CA PHE A 133 7.83 -7.77 16.33
C PHE A 133 7.13 -8.24 17.61
N GLU A 134 7.22 -7.46 18.67
CA GLU A 134 6.55 -7.75 19.93
C GLU A 134 5.02 -7.85 19.72
N LYS A 135 4.36 -8.73 20.47
CA LYS A 135 2.90 -8.97 20.32
C LYS A 135 2.07 -7.69 20.45
N ILE A 136 2.54 -6.72 21.26
CA ILE A 136 1.83 -5.46 21.48
C ILE A 136 1.86 -4.55 20.25
N THR A 137 2.80 -4.74 19.33
CA THR A 137 2.91 -3.97 18.07
C THR A 137 2.17 -4.63 16.93
N GLN A 138 1.68 -5.86 17.12
CA GLN A 138 0.93 -6.58 16.10
C GLN A 138 -0.53 -6.11 16.08
N ILE A 139 -1.04 -5.90 14.87
CA ILE A 139 -2.42 -5.48 14.67
C ILE A 139 -3.37 -6.61 15.08
N PRO A 140 -4.42 -6.32 15.86
CA PRO A 140 -5.37 -7.33 16.29
C PRO A 140 -6.00 -8.09 15.11
N ARG A 141 -6.13 -9.42 15.27
CA ARG A 141 -6.82 -10.26 14.30
C ARG A 141 -8.32 -10.20 14.53
N LEU A 142 -9.11 -10.15 13.45
CA LEU A 142 -10.56 -10.11 13.51
C LEU A 142 -11.18 -11.48 13.81
N MET A 143 -10.51 -12.57 13.42
CA MET A 143 -11.01 -13.93 13.63
C MET A 143 -9.90 -14.84 14.18
N THR A 144 -10.24 -15.67 15.16
CA THR A 144 -9.40 -16.77 15.62
C THR A 144 -9.27 -17.81 14.52
N GLY A 145 -8.02 -18.18 14.19
CA GLY A 145 -7.74 -19.15 13.12
C GLY A 145 -7.52 -18.54 11.71
N SER A 146 -7.67 -17.22 11.54
CA SER A 146 -7.33 -16.51 10.31
C SER A 146 -6.29 -15.43 10.57
N ARG A 147 -5.49 -15.07 9.55
CA ARG A 147 -4.56 -13.93 9.62
C ARG A 147 -5.24 -12.59 9.31
N MET A 148 -6.56 -12.61 9.09
CA MET A 148 -7.34 -11.40 8.78
C MET A 148 -7.27 -10.41 9.96
N SER A 149 -6.80 -9.20 9.69
CA SER A 149 -6.58 -8.15 10.67
C SER A 149 -7.62 -7.02 10.56
N VAL A 150 -7.63 -6.13 11.54
CA VAL A 150 -8.39 -4.86 11.52
C VAL A 150 -8.09 -4.03 10.27
N GLY A 151 -6.98 -4.28 9.57
CA GLY A 151 -6.63 -3.64 8.30
C GLY A 151 -7.74 -3.70 7.26
N LEU A 152 -8.53 -4.78 7.20
CA LEU A 152 -9.69 -4.87 6.31
C LEU A 152 -10.74 -3.79 6.61
N LEU A 153 -11.03 -3.54 7.88
CA LEU A 153 -11.98 -2.47 8.26
C LEU A 153 -11.45 -1.09 7.88
N ILE A 154 -10.13 -0.87 8.04
CA ILE A 154 -9.46 0.36 7.60
C ILE A 154 -9.58 0.51 6.07
N ALA A 155 -9.40 -0.56 5.30
CA ALA A 155 -9.55 -0.54 3.85
C ALA A 155 -10.98 -0.19 3.41
N LEU A 156 -12.00 -0.78 4.05
CA LEU A 156 -13.40 -0.48 3.79
C LEU A 156 -13.77 0.94 4.20
N ALA A 157 -13.32 1.39 5.37
CA ALA A 157 -13.48 2.77 5.80
C ALA A 157 -12.79 3.75 4.85
N GLY A 158 -11.60 3.39 4.35
CA GLY A 158 -10.89 4.13 3.31
C GLY A 158 -11.69 4.24 2.01
N SER A 159 -12.39 3.18 1.61
CA SER A 159 -13.29 3.19 0.44
C SER A 159 -14.43 4.20 0.61
N ALA A 160 -15.06 4.22 1.79
CA ALA A 160 -16.11 5.19 2.11
C ALA A 160 -15.57 6.62 2.16
N ALA A 161 -14.40 6.80 2.79
CA ALA A 161 -13.73 8.10 2.87
C ALA A 161 -13.35 8.64 1.48
N LEU A 162 -12.81 7.78 0.61
CA LEU A 162 -12.50 8.17 -0.77
C LEU A 162 -13.76 8.51 -1.57
N TRP A 163 -14.85 7.76 -1.37
CA TRP A 163 -16.12 8.09 -2.01
C TRP A 163 -16.60 9.49 -1.61
N ILE A 164 -16.57 9.79 -0.30
CA ILE A 164 -16.92 11.13 0.21
C ILE A 164 -15.98 12.18 -0.38
N PHE A 165 -14.66 11.93 -0.35
CA PHE A 165 -13.68 12.86 -0.88
C PHE A 165 -13.94 13.19 -2.36
N LEU A 166 -14.07 12.17 -3.21
CA LEU A 166 -14.20 12.36 -4.66
C LEU A 166 -15.56 12.97 -5.07
N PHE A 167 -16.65 12.58 -4.40
CA PHE A 167 -18.00 12.90 -4.88
C PHE A 167 -18.75 13.93 -4.01
N ARG A 168 -18.22 14.25 -2.81
CA ARG A 168 -18.88 15.15 -1.88
C ARG A 168 -18.05 16.36 -1.46
N THR A 169 -16.76 16.43 -1.86
CA THR A 169 -15.89 17.55 -1.50
C THR A 169 -15.49 18.42 -2.68
N ARG A 170 -15.25 19.71 -2.42
CA ARG A 170 -14.69 20.65 -3.43
C ARG A 170 -13.26 20.24 -3.85
N ALA A 171 -12.47 19.68 -2.94
CA ALA A 171 -11.12 19.23 -3.22
C ALA A 171 -11.13 18.03 -4.19
N GLY A 172 -12.01 17.06 -4.00
CA GLY A 172 -12.17 15.93 -4.91
C GLY A 172 -12.68 16.35 -6.29
N PHE A 173 -13.60 17.32 -6.34
CA PHE A 173 -14.03 17.91 -7.59
C PHE A 173 -12.88 18.61 -8.33
N ALA A 174 -12.08 19.42 -7.61
CA ALA A 174 -10.90 20.09 -8.19
C ALA A 174 -9.88 19.09 -8.75
N GLN A 175 -9.69 17.94 -8.07
CA GLN A 175 -8.83 16.87 -8.56
C GLN A 175 -9.31 16.29 -9.90
N GLN A 176 -10.60 15.99 -10.00
CA GLN A 176 -11.21 15.40 -11.21
C GLN A 176 -11.20 16.41 -12.39
N VAL A 177 -11.59 17.66 -12.14
CA VAL A 177 -11.58 18.70 -13.17
C VAL A 177 -10.15 19.01 -13.64
N GLY A 178 -9.20 19.02 -12.70
CA GLY A 178 -7.78 19.21 -13.02
C GLY A 178 -7.24 18.14 -13.96
N GLY A 179 -7.69 16.89 -13.81
CA GLY A 179 -7.31 15.78 -14.69
C GLY A 179 -8.02 15.78 -16.04
N LEU A 180 -9.32 16.08 -16.06
CA LEU A 180 -10.16 16.00 -17.27
C LEU A 180 -10.00 17.22 -18.17
N ALA A 181 -9.90 18.43 -17.59
CA ALA A 181 -9.88 19.70 -18.31
C ALA A 181 -8.95 20.72 -17.64
N PRO A 182 -7.63 20.59 -17.78
CA PRO A 182 -6.65 21.44 -17.08
C PRO A 182 -6.80 22.93 -17.36
N ALA A 183 -7.23 23.29 -18.59
CA ALA A 183 -7.46 24.70 -18.97
C ALA A 183 -8.67 25.28 -18.22
N ALA A 184 -9.78 24.54 -18.17
CA ALA A 184 -10.97 24.94 -17.43
C ALA A 184 -10.71 25.01 -15.91
N ALA A 185 -9.93 24.06 -15.36
CA ALA A 185 -9.52 24.07 -13.98
C ALA A 185 -8.74 25.33 -13.61
N ARG A 186 -7.80 25.75 -14.45
CA ARG A 186 -7.04 26.99 -14.25
C ARG A 186 -7.94 28.22 -14.32
N TYR A 187 -8.86 28.27 -15.28
CA TYR A 187 -9.84 29.37 -15.38
C TYR A 187 -10.72 29.48 -14.14
N ALA A 188 -11.12 28.33 -13.55
CA ALA A 188 -11.87 28.25 -12.30
C ALA A 188 -11.02 28.50 -11.04
N GLY A 189 -9.73 28.84 -11.16
CA GLY A 189 -8.83 29.15 -10.05
C GLY A 189 -8.26 27.92 -9.33
N PHE A 190 -8.38 26.70 -9.88
CA PHE A 190 -7.78 25.50 -9.31
C PHE A 190 -6.30 25.39 -9.72
N SER A 191 -5.45 25.15 -8.72
CA SER A 191 -4.01 25.03 -8.92
C SER A 191 -3.63 23.60 -9.30
N SER A 192 -3.07 23.41 -10.49
CA SER A 192 -2.52 22.12 -10.96
C SER A 192 -1.38 21.61 -10.06
N ARG A 193 -0.57 22.54 -9.52
CA ARG A 193 0.50 22.23 -8.58
C ARG A 193 -0.05 21.60 -7.30
N LYS A 194 -1.09 22.20 -6.70
CA LYS A 194 -1.75 21.62 -5.51
C LYS A 194 -2.36 20.27 -5.83
N ALA A 195 -2.97 20.10 -6.99
CA ALA A 195 -3.55 18.84 -7.42
C ALA A 195 -2.49 17.72 -7.51
N LEU A 196 -1.32 18.02 -8.10
CA LEU A 196 -0.18 17.10 -8.18
C LEU A 196 0.27 16.64 -6.78
N TRP A 197 0.53 17.60 -5.88
CA TRP A 197 0.99 17.29 -4.53
C TRP A 197 -0.02 16.49 -3.73
N VAL A 198 -1.30 16.87 -3.75
CA VAL A 198 -2.37 16.14 -3.05
C VAL A 198 -2.49 14.73 -3.60
N ALA A 199 -2.50 14.54 -4.92
CA ALA A 199 -2.60 13.23 -5.54
C ALA A 199 -1.46 12.30 -5.10
N LEU A 200 -0.21 12.74 -5.23
CA LEU A 200 0.96 11.92 -4.89
C LEU A 200 1.06 11.65 -3.39
N LEU A 201 0.82 12.64 -2.52
CA LEU A 201 0.88 12.44 -1.08
C LEU A 201 -0.23 11.52 -0.57
N VAL A 202 -1.47 11.67 -1.05
CA VAL A 202 -2.57 10.77 -0.68
C VAL A 202 -2.29 9.35 -1.15
N SER A 203 -1.81 9.19 -2.39
CA SER A 203 -1.44 7.88 -2.93
C SER A 203 -0.29 7.25 -2.17
N GLY A 204 0.76 8.03 -1.88
CA GLY A 204 1.90 7.57 -1.10
C GLY A 204 1.54 7.20 0.32
N GLY A 205 0.70 8.01 0.97
CA GLY A 205 0.19 7.72 2.31
C GLY A 205 -0.65 6.46 2.38
N ALA A 206 -1.52 6.24 1.38
CA ALA A 206 -2.32 5.01 1.28
C ALA A 206 -1.43 3.78 1.05
N ALA A 207 -0.45 3.87 0.14
CA ALA A 207 0.49 2.78 -0.10
C ALA A 207 1.35 2.50 1.14
N GLY A 208 1.82 3.53 1.84
CA GLY A 208 2.58 3.40 3.08
C GLY A 208 1.75 2.80 4.22
N LEU A 209 0.48 3.17 4.34
CA LEU A 209 -0.46 2.55 5.28
C LEU A 209 -0.64 1.05 4.99
N ALA A 210 -0.79 0.68 3.71
CA ALA A 210 -0.88 -0.72 3.32
C ALA A 210 0.38 -1.50 3.70
N GLY A 211 1.57 -0.92 3.51
CA GLY A 211 2.84 -1.50 3.94
C GLY A 211 2.94 -1.70 5.45
N ALA A 212 2.51 -0.70 6.23
CA ALA A 212 2.46 -0.79 7.69
C ALA A 212 1.51 -1.90 8.16
N LEU A 213 0.31 -1.98 7.57
CA LEU A 213 -0.68 -3.00 7.88
C LEU A 213 -0.20 -4.41 7.52
N GLU A 214 0.55 -4.56 6.44
CA GLU A 214 1.10 -5.84 6.01
C GLU A 214 2.18 -6.34 6.97
N VAL A 215 3.16 -5.50 7.34
CA VAL A 215 4.26 -5.93 8.20
C VAL A 215 3.88 -6.02 9.67
N ALA A 216 3.00 -5.13 10.18
CA ALA A 216 2.54 -5.20 11.56
C ALA A 216 1.35 -6.17 11.76
N GLY A 217 0.74 -6.67 10.70
CA GLY A 217 -0.37 -7.62 10.72
C GLY A 217 0.07 -9.04 10.36
N PRO A 218 -0.07 -9.46 9.07
CA PRO A 218 0.15 -10.85 8.67
C PRO A 218 1.59 -11.34 8.79
N ILE A 219 2.59 -10.46 8.56
CA ILE A 219 4.01 -10.86 8.47
C ILE A 219 4.66 -10.85 9.86
N GLY A 220 4.51 -9.78 10.64
CA GLY A 220 5.08 -9.63 11.98
C GLY A 220 6.59 -9.39 12.04
N GLN A 221 7.25 -9.11 10.91
CA GLN A 221 8.68 -8.81 10.78
C GLN A 221 8.99 -8.22 9.40
N LEU A 222 10.17 -7.63 9.21
CA LEU A 222 10.65 -7.23 7.87
C LEU A 222 11.49 -8.34 7.25
N THR A 223 11.23 -8.64 5.99
CA THR A 223 11.97 -9.60 5.17
C THR A 223 12.19 -9.03 3.77
N PRO A 224 13.16 -9.54 2.97
CA PRO A 224 13.34 -9.15 1.58
C PRO A 224 12.13 -9.44 0.68
N TYR A 225 11.19 -10.25 1.16
CA TYR A 225 9.98 -10.68 0.43
C TYR A 225 8.77 -9.76 0.65
N VAL A 226 8.92 -8.68 1.43
CA VAL A 226 7.87 -7.66 1.61
C VAL A 226 7.40 -7.07 0.27
N PRO A 227 8.29 -6.79 -0.71
CA PRO A 227 7.87 -6.37 -2.04
C PRO A 227 7.21 -7.54 -2.81
N ALA A 228 5.91 -7.69 -2.65
CA ALA A 228 5.14 -8.77 -3.27
C ALA A 228 4.46 -8.35 -4.60
N GLY A 229 4.75 -7.14 -5.10
CA GLY A 229 4.13 -6.59 -6.31
C GLY A 229 2.73 -6.03 -6.10
N TYR A 230 2.32 -5.82 -4.85
CA TYR A 230 0.98 -5.28 -4.53
C TYR A 230 0.74 -3.90 -5.14
N GLY A 231 1.76 -3.04 -5.20
CA GLY A 231 1.65 -1.71 -5.81
C GLY A 231 1.37 -1.76 -7.29
N PHE A 232 2.01 -2.67 -8.02
CA PHE A 232 1.76 -2.87 -9.45
C PHE A 232 0.40 -3.51 -9.70
N ALA A 233 0.04 -4.55 -8.95
CA ALA A 233 -1.27 -5.19 -9.05
C ALA A 233 -2.41 -4.23 -8.69
N ALA A 234 -2.19 -3.31 -7.75
CA ALA A 234 -3.18 -2.30 -7.37
C ALA A 234 -3.50 -1.31 -8.50
N ILE A 235 -2.58 -1.09 -9.45
CA ILE A 235 -2.88 -0.32 -10.67
C ILE A 235 -3.97 -1.04 -11.47
N ILE A 236 -3.84 -2.35 -11.64
CA ILE A 236 -4.84 -3.17 -12.34
C ILE A 236 -6.17 -3.11 -11.58
N VAL A 237 -6.15 -3.28 -10.25
CA VAL A 237 -7.34 -3.19 -9.39
C VAL A 237 -8.04 -1.84 -9.55
N ALA A 238 -7.29 -0.73 -9.60
CA ALA A 238 -7.85 0.60 -9.76
C ALA A 238 -8.57 0.76 -11.12
N PHE A 239 -7.96 0.31 -12.21
CA PHE A 239 -8.55 0.42 -13.55
C PHE A 239 -9.70 -0.54 -13.77
N VAL A 240 -9.59 -1.81 -13.37
CA VAL A 240 -10.69 -2.79 -13.43
C VAL A 240 -11.87 -2.32 -12.60
N GLY A 241 -11.62 -1.73 -11.43
CA GLY A 241 -12.62 -1.08 -10.58
C GLY A 241 -13.13 0.26 -11.11
N ARG A 242 -12.70 0.68 -12.32
CA ARG A 242 -13.10 1.94 -13.00
C ARG A 242 -12.83 3.18 -12.15
N LEU A 243 -11.80 3.15 -11.32
CA LEU A 243 -11.43 4.23 -10.37
C LEU A 243 -12.60 4.63 -9.45
N HIS A 244 -13.56 3.73 -9.24
CA HIS A 244 -14.70 3.95 -8.36
C HIS A 244 -14.53 3.13 -7.08
N PRO A 245 -14.67 3.71 -5.87
CA PRO A 245 -14.38 3.02 -4.61
C PRO A 245 -15.07 1.66 -4.45
N VAL A 246 -16.36 1.57 -4.78
CA VAL A 246 -17.11 0.30 -4.72
C VAL A 246 -16.59 -0.71 -5.76
N GLY A 247 -16.32 -0.27 -6.99
CA GLY A 247 -15.75 -1.12 -8.03
C GLY A 247 -14.40 -1.70 -7.64
N MET A 248 -13.56 -0.90 -6.97
CA MET A 248 -12.24 -1.33 -6.50
C MET A 248 -12.31 -2.39 -5.39
N VAL A 249 -13.35 -2.39 -4.54
CA VAL A 249 -13.56 -3.47 -3.56
C VAL A 249 -13.73 -4.81 -4.28
N PHE A 250 -14.62 -4.88 -5.27
CA PHE A 250 -14.82 -6.12 -6.04
C PHE A 250 -13.60 -6.50 -6.87
N SER A 251 -12.93 -5.54 -7.46
CA SER A 251 -11.70 -5.75 -8.22
C SER A 251 -10.56 -6.26 -7.35
N ALA A 252 -10.41 -5.76 -6.12
CA ALA A 252 -9.41 -6.24 -5.16
C ALA A 252 -9.68 -7.69 -4.74
N LEU A 253 -10.95 -8.05 -4.52
CA LEU A 253 -11.35 -9.43 -4.24
C LEU A 253 -11.06 -10.35 -5.42
N LEU A 254 -11.39 -9.94 -6.63
CA LEU A 254 -11.09 -10.70 -7.85
C LEU A 254 -9.59 -10.92 -8.00
N MET A 255 -8.78 -9.86 -7.82
CA MET A 255 -7.33 -9.96 -7.95
C MET A 255 -6.70 -10.84 -6.87
N SER A 256 -7.18 -10.75 -5.62
CA SER A 256 -6.72 -11.63 -4.53
C SER A 256 -7.09 -13.10 -4.80
N MET A 257 -8.24 -13.36 -5.40
CA MET A 257 -8.64 -14.71 -5.81
C MET A 257 -7.72 -15.27 -6.90
N LEU A 258 -7.30 -14.44 -7.86
CA LEU A 258 -6.33 -14.83 -8.89
C LEU A 258 -4.95 -15.14 -8.28
N TYR A 259 -4.48 -14.33 -7.32
CA TYR A 259 -3.22 -14.58 -6.61
C TYR A 259 -3.25 -15.94 -5.88
N ILE A 260 -4.27 -16.18 -5.06
CA ILE A 260 -4.39 -17.45 -4.31
C ILE A 260 -4.60 -18.63 -5.27
N GLY A 261 -5.41 -18.44 -6.31
CA GLY A 261 -5.61 -19.46 -7.35
C GLY A 261 -4.32 -19.82 -8.06
N GLY A 262 -3.48 -18.84 -8.39
CA GLY A 262 -2.15 -19.04 -8.97
C GLY A 262 -1.20 -19.80 -8.03
N GLU A 263 -1.14 -19.41 -6.75
CA GLU A 263 -0.31 -20.11 -5.74
C GLU A 263 -0.75 -21.57 -5.54
N LEU A 264 -2.06 -21.84 -5.52
CA LEU A 264 -2.61 -23.19 -5.42
C LEU A 264 -2.32 -24.03 -6.67
N ALA A 265 -2.44 -23.44 -7.86
CA ALA A 265 -2.12 -24.11 -9.11
C ALA A 265 -0.63 -24.49 -9.17
N GLN A 266 0.26 -23.57 -8.77
CA GLN A 266 1.70 -23.85 -8.68
C GLN A 266 2.00 -24.98 -7.70
N SER A 267 1.41 -24.95 -6.51
CA SER A 267 1.64 -25.96 -5.47
C SER A 267 1.17 -27.34 -5.86
N ARG A 268 0.02 -27.47 -6.54
CA ARG A 268 -0.60 -28.74 -6.89
C ARG A 268 -0.17 -29.32 -8.21
N MET A 269 0.06 -28.47 -9.19
CA MET A 269 0.39 -28.87 -10.56
C MET A 269 1.90 -28.84 -10.83
N GLY A 270 2.72 -28.41 -9.84
CA GLY A 270 4.17 -28.27 -9.99
C GLY A 270 4.59 -27.27 -11.06
N LEU A 271 3.71 -26.29 -11.37
CA LEU A 271 3.97 -25.29 -12.40
C LEU A 271 5.02 -24.27 -11.91
N PRO A 272 5.92 -23.81 -12.78
CA PRO A 272 6.88 -22.78 -12.42
C PRO A 272 6.17 -21.43 -12.14
N LYS A 273 6.76 -20.60 -11.28
CA LYS A 273 6.21 -19.29 -10.89
C LYS A 273 6.07 -18.28 -12.06
N SER A 274 6.66 -18.58 -13.21
CA SER A 274 6.66 -17.74 -14.41
C SER A 274 5.44 -17.93 -15.33
N LEU A 275 4.55 -18.84 -14.99
CA LEU A 275 3.25 -19.04 -15.63
C LEU A 275 2.12 -18.41 -14.81
#